data_b1ca87c7656dac8b81f76e6b35be3142
#
_entry.id   b1ca87c7656dac8b81f76e6b35be3142
#
_cell.length_a   1.000
_cell.length_b   1.000
_cell.length_c   1.000
_cell.angle_alpha   90.00
_cell.angle_beta   90.00
_cell.angle_gamma   90.00
#
_symmetry.space_group_name_H-M   'P 1'
#
loop_
_entity.id
_entity.type
_entity.pdbx_description
1 polymer ?
#
loop_
_entity_poly.entity_id
_entity_poly.type
_entity_poly.pdbx_seq_one_letter_code
_entity_poly.pdbx_strand_id
1 'polypeptide(L)'
;MSKQCKIRLVSLDQKGISRLKKSYKFYTEYTIPAGTYVNQTKEVKTVGVKAVLLASDKLSEDAVKDITQILFKNQQQIQYALPVDISFDEKTAVEGITIPFHDGAAAYYKQHGITVNTEKGSN
;
A
#
# COMPACT_ATOMS: atom_id res chain seq x y z
N MET A 1 4.58 -17.97 13.59
CA MET A 1 5.33 -19.01 12.86
C MET A 1 6.84 -18.96 13.13
N SER A 2 7.52 -17.82 13.01
CA SER A 2 8.98 -17.74 13.17
C SER A 2 9.53 -18.07 14.57
N LYS A 3 8.70 -18.05 15.62
CA LYS A 3 9.11 -18.37 16.99
C LYS A 3 9.23 -19.87 17.27
N GLN A 4 8.61 -20.71 16.46
CA GLN A 4 8.57 -22.17 16.67
C GLN A 4 9.36 -22.98 15.63
N CYS A 5 9.69 -22.38 14.48
CA CYS A 5 10.40 -23.05 13.40
C CYS A 5 11.58 -22.20 12.91
N LYS A 6 12.68 -22.87 12.57
CA LYS A 6 13.76 -22.22 11.83
C LYS A 6 13.28 -21.97 10.39
N ILE A 7 12.97 -20.73 10.05
CA ILE A 7 12.61 -20.34 8.69
C ILE A 7 13.75 -19.56 8.05
N ARG A 8 13.85 -19.63 6.74
CA ARG A 8 14.74 -18.82 5.93
C ARG A 8 13.92 -18.11 4.85
N LEU A 9 14.01 -16.80 4.80
CA LEU A 9 13.44 -16.02 3.72
C LEU A 9 14.41 -16.01 2.53
N VAL A 10 13.87 -16.12 1.33
CA VAL A 10 14.62 -16.06 0.06
C VAL A 10 14.21 -14.80 -0.69
N SER A 11 15.17 -13.96 -1.00
CA SER A 11 14.93 -12.78 -1.84
C SER A 11 14.56 -13.20 -3.26
N LEU A 12 13.57 -12.52 -3.81
CA LEU A 12 13.31 -12.56 -5.25
C LEU A 12 14.37 -11.71 -5.99
N ASP A 13 14.80 -12.19 -7.13
CA ASP A 13 15.64 -11.38 -8.00
C ASP A 13 14.84 -10.30 -8.72
N GLN A 14 15.50 -9.27 -9.22
CA GLN A 14 14.84 -8.15 -9.89
C GLN A 14 14.06 -8.59 -11.14
N LYS A 15 14.53 -9.63 -11.83
CA LYS A 15 13.87 -10.19 -13.02
C LYS A 15 12.55 -10.88 -12.65
N GLY A 16 12.53 -11.63 -11.56
CA GLY A 16 11.34 -12.28 -11.00
C GLY A 16 10.31 -11.25 -10.55
N ILE A 17 10.74 -10.22 -9.80
CA ILE A 17 9.88 -9.10 -9.37
C ILE A 17 9.26 -8.40 -10.59
N SER A 18 10.07 -8.05 -11.59
CA SER A 18 9.59 -7.37 -12.81
C SER A 18 8.59 -8.22 -13.59
N ARG A 19 8.79 -9.53 -13.67
CA ARG A 19 7.84 -10.47 -14.30
C ARG A 19 6.50 -10.51 -13.56
N LEU A 20 6.53 -10.62 -12.24
CA LEU A 20 5.32 -10.65 -11.41
C LEU A 20 4.53 -9.35 -11.56
N LYS A 21 5.19 -8.19 -11.49
CA LYS A 21 4.57 -6.87 -11.67
C LYS A 21 3.98 -6.70 -13.08
N LYS A 22 4.61 -7.24 -14.10
CA LYS A 22 4.10 -7.20 -15.48
C LYS A 22 2.87 -8.08 -15.67
N SER A 23 2.85 -9.27 -15.06
CA SER A 23 1.73 -10.20 -15.16
C SER A 23 0.54 -9.81 -14.26
N TYR A 24 0.83 -9.22 -13.11
CA TYR A 24 -0.16 -8.89 -12.10
C TYR A 24 0.09 -7.47 -11.59
N LYS A 25 -0.65 -6.50 -12.12
CA LYS A 25 -0.45 -5.06 -11.86
C LYS A 25 -0.68 -4.64 -10.40
N PHE A 26 -1.37 -5.47 -9.60
CA PHE A 26 -1.63 -5.22 -8.18
C PHE A 26 -0.44 -5.57 -7.26
N TYR A 27 0.61 -6.23 -7.78
CA TYR A 27 1.84 -6.42 -7.02
C TYR A 27 2.69 -5.16 -7.02
N THR A 28 3.19 -4.82 -5.84
CA THR A 28 4.21 -3.77 -5.63
C THR A 28 5.50 -4.40 -5.14
N GLU A 29 6.62 -3.78 -5.46
CA GLU A 29 7.91 -4.18 -4.88
C GLU A 29 7.91 -3.85 -3.38
N TYR A 30 8.36 -4.79 -2.58
CA TYR A 30 8.44 -4.64 -1.15
C TYR A 30 9.75 -5.22 -0.61
N THR A 31 10.34 -4.51 0.33
CA THR A 31 11.54 -4.99 1.04
C THR A 31 11.17 -5.24 2.49
N ILE A 32 11.29 -6.50 2.92
CA ILE A 32 11.14 -6.87 4.33
C ILE A 32 12.41 -6.44 5.05
N PRO A 33 12.33 -5.50 6.02
CA PRO A 33 13.50 -5.02 6.75
C PRO A 33 14.20 -6.15 7.51
N ALA A 34 15.51 -6.03 7.70
CA ALA A 34 16.25 -6.94 8.57
C ALA A 34 15.67 -6.90 10.00
N GLY A 35 15.64 -8.03 10.67
CA GLY A 35 15.09 -8.12 12.03
C GLY A 35 13.58 -8.23 12.14
N THR A 36 12.83 -8.23 11.03
CA THR A 36 11.37 -8.44 11.04
C THR A 36 11.01 -9.83 11.60
N TYR A 37 11.80 -10.83 11.28
CA TYR A 37 11.62 -12.20 11.79
C TYR A 37 12.83 -12.65 12.60
N VAL A 38 12.60 -13.61 13.50
CA VAL A 38 13.67 -14.20 14.32
C VAL A 38 14.75 -14.81 13.41
N ASN A 39 16.01 -14.46 13.66
CA ASN A 39 17.20 -14.87 12.89
C ASN A 39 17.29 -14.29 11.46
N GLN A 40 16.45 -13.35 11.09
CA GLN A 40 16.58 -12.63 9.83
C GLN A 40 17.56 -11.45 9.99
N THR A 41 18.80 -11.63 9.57
CA THR A 41 19.88 -10.64 9.71
C THR A 41 20.01 -9.70 8.52
N LYS A 42 19.35 -10.00 7.41
CA LYS A 42 19.40 -9.21 6.16
C LYS A 42 18.00 -8.87 5.68
N GLU A 43 17.87 -7.73 4.98
CA GLU A 43 16.66 -7.40 4.25
C GLU A 43 16.36 -8.43 3.16
N VAL A 44 15.09 -8.58 2.83
CA VAL A 44 14.62 -9.52 1.81
C VAL A 44 13.72 -8.80 0.81
N LYS A 45 14.12 -8.80 -0.45
CA LYS A 45 13.31 -8.26 -1.55
C LYS A 45 12.23 -9.22 -1.95
N THR A 46 11.01 -8.73 -2.08
CA THR A 46 9.82 -9.51 -2.44
C THR A 46 8.78 -8.63 -3.14
N VAL A 47 7.61 -9.16 -3.36
CA VAL A 47 6.44 -8.40 -3.80
C VAL A 47 5.36 -8.45 -2.73
N GLY A 48 4.56 -7.42 -2.65
CA GLY A 48 3.41 -7.33 -1.75
C GLY A 48 2.16 -6.88 -2.47
N VAL A 49 1.05 -6.92 -1.77
CA VAL A 49 -0.23 -6.35 -2.21
C VAL A 49 -0.62 -5.25 -1.23
N LYS A 50 -1.34 -4.24 -1.72
CA LYS A 50 -1.85 -3.16 -0.90
C LYS A 50 -3.20 -3.52 -0.28
N ALA A 51 -3.40 -3.18 0.97
CA ALA A 51 -4.74 -3.03 1.52
C ALA A 51 -5.34 -1.72 1.00
N VAL A 52 -6.55 -1.77 0.50
CA VAL A 52 -7.22 -0.64 -0.14
C VAL A 52 -8.49 -0.30 0.62
N LEU A 53 -8.64 0.95 1.03
CA LEU A 53 -9.90 1.46 1.55
C LEU A 53 -10.81 1.81 0.39
N LEU A 54 -11.97 1.15 0.31
CA LEU A 54 -12.96 1.40 -0.73
C LEU A 54 -14.01 2.40 -0.25
N ALA A 55 -14.36 3.33 -1.12
CA ALA A 55 -15.45 4.28 -0.91
C ALA A 55 -16.49 4.11 -2.01
N SER A 56 -17.79 4.26 -1.66
CA SER A 56 -18.86 4.29 -2.63
C SER A 56 -18.74 5.57 -3.46
N ASP A 57 -18.97 5.47 -4.76
CA ASP A 57 -19.04 6.61 -5.68
C ASP A 57 -20.23 7.56 -5.42
N LYS A 58 -21.15 7.16 -4.53
CA LYS A 58 -22.27 7.98 -4.05
C LYS A 58 -21.90 8.90 -2.89
N LEU A 59 -20.74 8.70 -2.27
CA LEU A 59 -20.26 9.62 -1.24
C LEU A 59 -19.86 10.94 -1.88
N SER A 60 -20.05 12.05 -1.14
CA SER A 60 -19.62 13.34 -1.62
C SER A 60 -18.09 13.45 -1.70
N GLU A 61 -17.60 14.27 -2.61
CA GLU A 61 -16.17 14.55 -2.75
C GLU A 61 -15.57 15.04 -1.43
N ASP A 62 -16.23 15.99 -0.76
CA ASP A 62 -15.77 16.53 0.51
C ASP A 62 -15.66 15.46 1.60
N ALA A 63 -16.67 14.60 1.73
CA ALA A 63 -16.65 13.55 2.74
C ALA A 63 -15.47 12.58 2.54
N VAL A 64 -15.20 12.14 1.31
CA VAL A 64 -14.09 11.23 1.03
C VAL A 64 -12.74 11.94 1.15
N LYS A 65 -12.66 13.21 0.78
CA LYS A 65 -11.48 14.04 0.99
C LYS A 65 -11.14 14.17 2.47
N ASP A 66 -12.15 14.44 3.32
CA ASP A 66 -11.98 14.57 4.76
C ASP A 66 -11.54 13.22 5.38
N ILE A 67 -12.16 12.11 4.99
CA ILE A 67 -11.76 10.76 5.42
C ILE A 67 -10.28 10.52 5.08
N THR A 68 -9.87 10.81 3.85
CA THR A 68 -8.49 10.62 3.40
C THR A 68 -7.53 11.47 4.25
N GLN A 69 -7.87 12.73 4.49
CA GLN A 69 -7.08 13.62 5.33
C GLN A 69 -6.98 13.13 6.78
N ILE A 70 -8.08 12.65 7.36
CA ILE A 70 -8.11 12.12 8.73
C ILE A 70 -7.21 10.89 8.86
N LEU A 71 -7.22 10.00 7.89
CA LEU A 71 -6.36 8.80 7.86
C LEU A 71 -4.88 9.19 7.94
N PHE A 72 -4.43 10.11 7.08
CA PHE A 72 -3.02 10.53 7.07
C PHE A 72 -2.63 11.37 8.28
N LYS A 73 -3.53 12.20 8.81
CA LYS A 73 -3.28 12.98 10.03
C LYS A 73 -3.15 12.12 11.29
N ASN A 74 -3.90 11.01 11.35
CA ASN A 74 -3.95 10.15 12.54
C ASN A 74 -3.19 8.83 12.35
N GLN A 75 -2.26 8.77 11.42
CA GLN A 75 -1.51 7.56 11.07
C GLN A 75 -0.87 6.88 12.30
N GLN A 76 -0.32 7.64 13.24
CA GLN A 76 0.29 7.07 14.46
C GLN A 76 -0.75 6.37 15.35
N GLN A 77 -1.92 6.96 15.54
CA GLN A 77 -2.99 6.38 16.36
C GLN A 77 -3.53 5.10 15.70
N ILE A 78 -3.68 5.10 14.37
CA ILE A 78 -4.09 3.93 13.60
C ILE A 78 -3.03 2.83 13.71
N GLN A 79 -1.75 3.18 13.60
CA GLN A 79 -0.64 2.25 13.76
C GLN A 79 -0.66 1.56 15.14
N TYR A 80 -0.90 2.31 16.21
CA TYR A 80 -1.00 1.74 17.57
C TYR A 80 -2.19 0.77 17.74
N ALA A 81 -3.28 0.99 17.01
CA ALA A 81 -4.47 0.17 17.08
C ALA A 81 -4.37 -1.14 16.27
N LEU A 82 -3.37 -1.26 15.40
CA LEU A 82 -3.22 -2.40 14.50
C LEU A 82 -2.10 -3.34 14.96
N PRO A 83 -2.31 -4.66 14.88
CA PRO A 83 -1.31 -5.66 15.27
C PRO A 83 -0.18 -5.84 14.24
N VAL A 84 -0.21 -5.07 13.17
CA VAL A 84 0.75 -5.13 12.05
C VAL A 84 1.33 -3.76 11.77
N ASP A 85 2.56 -3.72 11.32
CA ASP A 85 3.23 -2.49 10.94
C ASP A 85 2.71 -2.02 9.57
N ILE A 86 2.06 -0.85 9.53
CA ILE A 86 1.49 -0.28 8.32
C ILE A 86 2.25 1.01 7.97
N SER A 87 2.73 1.10 6.75
CA SER A 87 3.28 2.33 6.22
C SER A 87 2.16 3.24 5.69
N PHE A 88 2.06 4.43 6.27
CA PHE A 88 1.15 5.49 5.82
C PHE A 88 1.95 6.60 5.12
N ASP A 89 2.55 6.30 4.00
CA ASP A 89 3.21 7.30 3.15
C ASP A 89 2.32 7.62 1.95
N GLU A 90 2.04 8.90 1.73
CA GLU A 90 1.10 9.36 0.69
C GLU A 90 1.56 8.97 -0.72
N LYS A 91 2.86 9.01 -0.98
CA LYS A 91 3.42 8.68 -2.31
C LYS A 91 3.31 7.19 -2.58
N THR A 92 3.67 6.37 -1.59
CA THR A 92 3.59 4.92 -1.73
C THR A 92 2.17 4.39 -1.65
N ALA A 93 1.26 5.11 -0.97
CA ALA A 93 -0.15 4.72 -0.85
C ALA A 93 -0.88 4.64 -2.20
N VAL A 94 -0.47 5.42 -3.18
CA VAL A 94 -1.10 5.43 -4.52
C VAL A 94 -0.51 4.39 -5.47
N GLU A 95 0.60 3.75 -5.12
CA GLU A 95 1.26 2.77 -5.97
C GLU A 95 0.52 1.43 -5.97
N GLY A 96 0.43 0.79 -7.14
CA GLY A 96 -0.15 -0.55 -7.28
C GLY A 96 -1.68 -0.60 -7.12
N ILE A 97 -2.35 0.53 -7.07
CA ILE A 97 -3.80 0.63 -7.09
C ILE A 97 -4.28 0.50 -8.53
N THR A 98 -5.16 -0.47 -8.78
CA THR A 98 -5.62 -0.83 -10.13
C THR A 98 -7.05 -0.40 -10.42
N ILE A 99 -7.74 0.09 -9.40
CA ILE A 99 -9.09 0.66 -9.51
C ILE A 99 -9.01 2.19 -9.52
N PRO A 100 -10.00 2.91 -10.09
CA PRO A 100 -10.02 4.37 -10.07
C PRO A 100 -10.13 4.89 -8.64
N PHE A 101 -9.48 6.02 -8.38
CA PHE A 101 -9.65 6.73 -7.12
C PHE A 101 -10.97 7.47 -7.11
N HIS A 102 -11.58 7.57 -5.93
CA HIS A 102 -12.71 8.46 -5.72
C HIS A 102 -12.27 9.93 -5.88
N ASP A 103 -13.12 10.78 -6.46
CA ASP A 103 -12.79 12.19 -6.74
C ASP A 103 -12.34 12.94 -5.48
N GLY A 104 -12.93 12.68 -4.33
CA GLY A 104 -12.51 13.26 -3.05
C GLY A 104 -11.10 12.84 -2.62
N ALA A 105 -10.75 11.56 -2.79
CA ALA A 105 -9.40 11.10 -2.52
C ALA A 105 -8.41 11.74 -3.51
N ALA A 106 -8.77 11.82 -4.78
CA ALA A 106 -7.95 12.46 -5.80
C ALA A 106 -7.74 13.95 -5.51
N ALA A 107 -8.76 14.66 -5.02
CA ALA A 107 -8.66 16.06 -4.61
C ALA A 107 -7.67 16.24 -3.44
N TYR A 108 -7.69 15.33 -2.46
CA TYR A 108 -6.71 15.32 -1.37
C TYR A 108 -5.29 15.13 -1.89
N TYR A 109 -5.04 14.08 -2.68
CA TYR A 109 -3.71 13.79 -3.21
C TYR A 109 -3.18 14.91 -4.11
N LYS A 110 -4.05 15.51 -4.93
CA LYS A 110 -3.69 16.67 -5.78
C LYS A 110 -3.21 17.87 -4.96
N GLN A 111 -3.80 18.15 -3.80
CA GLN A 111 -3.34 19.20 -2.89
C GLN A 111 -1.94 18.94 -2.34
N HIS A 112 -1.53 17.65 -2.27
CA HIS A 112 -0.22 17.20 -1.83
C HIS A 112 0.74 16.94 -3.01
N GLY A 113 0.40 17.41 -4.22
CA GLY A 113 1.25 17.32 -5.42
C GLY A 113 1.28 15.91 -6.05
N ILE A 114 0.32 15.05 -5.72
CA ILE A 114 0.22 13.68 -6.26
C ILE A 114 -1.01 13.60 -7.18
N THR A 115 -0.79 13.16 -8.42
CA THR A 115 -1.89 12.95 -9.39
C THR A 115 -2.24 11.47 -9.44
N VAL A 116 -3.53 11.15 -9.34
CA VAL A 116 -4.06 9.79 -9.38
C VAL A 116 -5.14 9.66 -10.46
N ASN A 117 -5.38 8.42 -10.91
CA ASN A 117 -6.38 8.16 -11.94
C ASN A 117 -7.79 8.03 -11.33
N THR A 118 -8.74 8.84 -11.82
CA THR A 118 -10.16 8.80 -11.46
C THR A 118 -11.05 8.21 -12.56
N GLU A 119 -10.48 7.90 -13.74
CA GLU A 119 -11.25 7.40 -14.87
C GLU A 119 -11.83 6.02 -14.57
N LYS A 120 -13.15 5.94 -14.55
CA LYS A 120 -13.90 4.69 -14.53
C LYS A 120 -13.70 4.02 -15.88
N GLY A 121 -13.07 2.84 -15.90
CA GLY A 121 -12.93 2.05 -17.13
C GLY A 121 -14.31 1.87 -17.77
N SER A 122 -14.41 2.16 -19.07
CA SER A 122 -15.60 1.82 -19.85
C SER A 122 -15.73 0.29 -19.86
N ASN A 123 -16.79 -0.21 -19.24
CA ASN A 123 -17.22 -1.60 -19.44
C ASN A 123 -17.78 -1.77 -20.85
#